data_d3315fd3d5350c17ee6b9a720217b509
#
_entry.id   d3315fd3d5350c17ee6b9a720217b509
#
_cell.length_a   1.000
_cell.length_b   1.000
_cell.length_c   1.000
_cell.angle_alpha   90.00
_cell.angle_beta   90.00
_cell.angle_gamma   90.00
#
_symmetry.space_group_name_H-M   'P 1'
#
loop_
_entity.id
_entity.type
_entity.pdbx_description
1 polymer ?
#
loop_
_entity_poly.entity_id
_entity_poly.type
_entity_poly.pdbx_seq_one_letter_code
_entity_poly.pdbx_strand_id
1 'polypeptide(L)'
;MMGNYGAEGQALNLQWIEFYNDSGEEIPAFGVMRISGMKKKDGRPVIECKKPHTFGSQGQHRINGPVPVESSQYGVCLIGNHVAALYDTADGTPAFGESWGPRDATWKLKKNTGGYRVLGNADTTNGVVVVVSVPMMGFFGKTDAAHNKSADGTVSIYWGTDGGTDTTVNMTSVYNLFGNVSSGKNVRCEWQGDMDGKQFALTAAEC
;
A
#
# COMPACT_ATOMS: atom_id res chain seq x y z
N MET A 1 -22.74 35.95 31.98
CA MET A 1 -22.10 34.63 32.19
C MET A 1 -21.74 34.09 30.84
N MET A 2 -20.49 34.23 30.42
CA MET A 2 -19.98 33.65 29.18
C MET A 2 -19.46 32.26 29.51
N GLY A 3 -20.12 31.23 28.98
CA GLY A 3 -19.68 29.86 29.13
C GLY A 3 -18.38 29.62 28.35
N ASN A 4 -17.36 29.17 29.05
CA ASN A 4 -16.14 28.61 28.47
C ASN A 4 -16.52 27.33 27.69
N TYR A 5 -16.58 27.41 26.38
CA TYR A 5 -16.48 26.24 25.54
C TYR A 5 -15.01 25.81 25.51
N GLY A 6 -14.64 24.97 26.44
CA GLY A 6 -13.40 24.24 26.36
C GLY A 6 -13.42 23.39 25.09
N ALA A 7 -12.56 23.70 24.14
CA ALA A 7 -12.24 22.79 23.07
C ALA A 7 -11.53 21.60 23.71
N GLU A 8 -12.28 20.59 24.11
CA GLU A 8 -11.75 19.27 24.36
C GLU A 8 -11.19 18.80 23.00
N GLY A 9 -9.87 18.92 22.86
CA GLY A 9 -9.19 18.38 21.72
C GLY A 9 -9.56 16.90 21.63
N GLN A 10 -10.27 16.52 20.58
CA GLN A 10 -10.43 15.11 20.23
C GLN A 10 -9.03 14.56 20.11
N ALA A 11 -8.61 13.76 21.08
CA ALA A 11 -7.38 13.00 21.00
C ALA A 11 -7.50 12.19 19.71
N LEU A 12 -6.65 12.51 18.75
CA LEU A 12 -6.50 11.70 17.54
C LEU A 12 -6.25 10.28 18.04
N ASN A 13 -7.19 9.38 17.80
CA ASN A 13 -7.09 7.98 18.20
C ASN A 13 -6.06 7.31 17.29
N LEU A 14 -4.80 7.70 17.44
CA LEU A 14 -3.66 7.07 16.80
C LEU A 14 -3.48 5.73 17.50
N GLN A 15 -3.95 4.68 16.86
CA GLN A 15 -3.69 3.34 17.35
C GLN A 15 -2.26 2.95 16.97
N TRP A 16 -1.44 2.74 17.98
CA TRP A 16 -0.11 2.15 17.83
C TRP A 16 -0.20 0.64 17.94
N ILE A 17 0.41 -0.06 16.99
CA ILE A 17 0.58 -1.52 17.07
C ILE A 17 2.05 -1.82 17.25
N GLU A 18 2.35 -2.68 18.21
CA GLU A 18 3.68 -3.23 18.38
C GLU A 18 4.01 -4.19 17.24
N PHE A 19 5.22 -4.10 16.72
CA PHE A 19 5.75 -5.04 15.73
C PHE A 19 7.16 -5.50 16.10
N TYR A 20 7.58 -6.60 15.51
CA TYR A 20 8.94 -7.13 15.58
C TYR A 20 9.64 -6.94 14.23
N ASN A 21 10.84 -6.39 14.24
CA ASN A 21 11.67 -6.25 13.06
C ASN A 21 12.36 -7.59 12.72
N ASP A 22 11.84 -8.31 11.74
CA ASP A 22 12.38 -9.58 11.23
C ASP A 22 13.12 -9.40 9.89
N SER A 23 13.55 -8.17 9.56
CA SER A 23 14.16 -7.86 8.27
C SER A 23 15.64 -8.19 8.16
N GLY A 24 16.34 -8.35 9.28
CA GLY A 24 17.80 -8.51 9.32
C GLY A 24 18.58 -7.19 9.27
N GLU A 25 17.92 -6.05 9.18
CA GLU A 25 18.51 -4.71 9.13
C GLU A 25 17.66 -3.70 9.90
N GLU A 26 18.15 -2.48 10.10
CA GLU A 26 17.38 -1.40 10.71
C GLU A 26 16.19 -1.00 9.83
N ILE A 27 15.02 -0.85 10.44
CA ILE A 27 13.87 -0.19 9.82
C ILE A 27 13.95 1.30 10.13
N PRO A 28 14.13 2.18 9.15
CA PRO A 28 14.24 3.61 9.41
C PRO A 28 12.95 4.21 9.96
N ALA A 29 13.03 5.36 10.60
CA ALA A 29 11.87 6.16 10.97
C ALA A 29 10.99 6.39 9.73
N PHE A 30 9.66 6.25 9.89
CA PHE A 30 8.67 6.39 8.82
C PHE A 30 8.83 5.39 7.66
N GLY A 31 9.64 4.36 7.85
CA GLY A 31 9.87 3.32 6.86
C GLY A 31 8.61 2.51 6.55
N VAL A 32 8.37 2.24 5.28
CA VAL A 32 7.25 1.41 4.83
C VAL A 32 7.63 -0.06 4.94
N MET A 33 6.84 -0.83 5.65
CA MET A 33 7.08 -2.25 5.94
C MET A 33 5.91 -3.10 5.44
N ARG A 34 6.17 -4.36 5.12
CA ARG A 34 5.11 -5.36 4.99
C ARG A 34 5.02 -6.24 6.25
N ILE A 35 3.84 -6.71 6.55
CA ILE A 35 3.63 -7.77 7.53
C ILE A 35 4.12 -9.08 6.89
N SER A 36 5.05 -9.76 7.55
CA SER A 36 5.64 -11.02 7.07
C SER A 36 5.20 -12.24 7.88
N GLY A 37 4.64 -12.02 9.06
CA GLY A 37 4.25 -13.08 9.96
C GLY A 37 3.73 -12.56 11.29
N MET A 38 3.67 -13.46 12.25
CA MET A 38 3.31 -13.16 13.63
C MET A 38 4.26 -13.87 14.60
N LYS A 39 4.65 -13.18 15.64
CA LYS A 39 5.47 -13.68 16.74
C LYS A 39 4.72 -13.54 18.06
N LYS A 40 5.09 -14.32 19.06
CA LYS A 40 4.59 -14.14 20.43
C LYS A 40 5.60 -13.35 21.26
N LYS A 41 5.13 -12.35 21.98
CA LYS A 41 5.84 -11.62 23.02
C LYS A 41 5.03 -11.67 24.29
N ASP A 42 5.57 -12.27 25.34
CA ASP A 42 4.88 -12.41 26.64
C ASP A 42 3.45 -13.00 26.51
N GLY A 43 3.32 -14.01 25.62
CA GLY A 43 2.04 -14.68 25.36
C GLY A 43 1.10 -13.92 24.40
N ARG A 44 1.38 -12.67 24.04
CA ARG A 44 0.57 -11.85 23.14
C ARG A 44 1.08 -11.93 21.69
N PRO A 45 0.20 -11.95 20.68
CA PRO A 45 0.61 -11.90 19.29
C PRO A 45 1.16 -10.51 18.93
N VAL A 46 2.29 -10.48 18.22
CA VAL A 46 2.93 -9.28 17.67
C VAL A 46 3.22 -9.55 16.21
N ILE A 47 2.92 -8.60 15.33
CA ILE A 47 3.20 -8.74 13.90
C ILE A 47 4.71 -8.70 13.63
N GLU A 48 5.18 -9.53 12.70
CA GLU A 48 6.54 -9.47 12.17
C GLU A 48 6.55 -8.64 10.89
N CYS A 49 7.56 -7.77 10.77
CA CYS A 49 7.68 -6.86 9.65
C CYS A 49 9.02 -6.99 8.93
N LYS A 50 8.96 -6.87 7.60
CA LYS A 50 10.11 -6.87 6.67
C LYS A 50 9.97 -5.77 5.64
N LYS A 51 10.99 -5.59 4.79
CA LYS A 51 10.87 -4.75 3.59
C LYS A 51 9.68 -5.20 2.73
N PRO A 52 9.00 -4.27 2.09
CA PRO A 52 8.04 -4.60 1.05
C PRO A 52 8.69 -5.51 0.01
N HIS A 53 7.96 -6.51 -0.42
CA HIS A 53 8.38 -7.43 -1.45
C HIS A 53 7.24 -7.56 -2.45
N THR A 54 7.52 -7.39 -3.70
CA THR A 54 6.62 -7.48 -4.84
C THR A 54 5.18 -6.97 -4.64
N PHE A 55 4.54 -6.61 -5.70
CA PHE A 55 3.27 -5.88 -5.78
C PHE A 55 2.06 -6.58 -5.16
N GLY A 56 2.18 -7.82 -4.77
CA GLY A 56 1.05 -8.63 -4.33
C GLY A 56 0.64 -8.51 -2.85
N SER A 57 1.39 -7.80 -2.02
CA SER A 57 1.12 -7.71 -0.57
C SER A 57 0.35 -6.46 -0.16
N GLN A 58 -0.44 -5.88 -1.06
CA GLN A 58 -1.23 -4.68 -0.78
C GLN A 58 -2.25 -4.95 0.32
N GLY A 59 -2.34 -4.02 1.28
CA GLY A 59 -3.15 -4.18 2.48
C GLY A 59 -2.39 -4.77 3.68
N GLN A 60 -1.23 -5.34 3.47
CA GLN A 60 -0.36 -5.87 4.54
C GLN A 60 0.80 -4.93 4.90
N HIS A 61 0.76 -3.69 4.43
CA HIS A 61 1.80 -2.71 4.72
C HIS A 61 1.49 -1.92 5.98
N ARG A 62 2.55 -1.53 6.66
CA ARG A 62 2.53 -0.64 7.82
C ARG A 62 3.64 0.38 7.66
N ILE A 63 3.56 1.46 8.40
CA ILE A 63 4.59 2.49 8.41
C ILE A 63 5.15 2.56 9.83
N ASN A 64 6.48 2.45 9.94
CA ASN A 64 7.18 2.58 11.21
C ASN A 64 6.92 3.95 11.84
N GLY A 65 6.97 4.00 13.15
CA GLY A 65 6.93 5.25 13.91
C GLY A 65 8.13 6.16 13.65
N PRO A 66 8.24 7.25 14.42
CA PRO A 66 9.28 8.26 14.21
C PRO A 66 10.68 7.84 14.72
N VAL A 67 10.81 6.63 15.24
CA VAL A 67 12.08 6.10 15.77
C VAL A 67 12.52 4.92 14.93
N PRO A 68 13.78 4.88 14.46
CA PRO A 68 14.34 3.71 13.81
C PRO A 68 14.27 2.48 14.73
N VAL A 69 14.13 1.29 14.15
CA VAL A 69 14.05 0.03 14.89
C VAL A 69 15.12 -0.93 14.39
N GLU A 70 16.08 -1.21 15.24
CA GLU A 70 17.16 -2.14 14.93
C GLU A 70 16.64 -3.55 14.60
N SER A 71 17.45 -4.32 13.87
CA SER A 71 17.14 -5.72 13.56
C SER A 71 16.88 -6.50 14.85
N SER A 72 15.90 -7.38 14.80
CA SER A 72 15.49 -8.22 15.93
C SER A 72 15.00 -7.46 17.16
N GLN A 73 14.58 -6.20 17.02
CA GLN A 73 14.00 -5.40 18.07
C GLN A 73 12.50 -5.17 17.83
N TYR A 74 11.81 -4.75 18.89
CA TYR A 74 10.41 -4.37 18.83
C TYR A 74 10.27 -2.87 18.59
N GLY A 75 9.34 -2.51 17.75
CA GLY A 75 8.96 -1.13 17.46
C GLY A 75 7.45 -0.94 17.49
N VAL A 76 7.01 0.25 17.15
CA VAL A 76 5.59 0.59 17.03
C VAL A 76 5.30 1.17 15.67
N CYS A 77 4.22 0.73 15.06
CA CYS A 77 3.72 1.29 13.81
C CYS A 77 2.34 1.93 14.01
N LEU A 78 2.04 2.93 13.20
CA LEU A 78 0.78 3.63 13.23
C LEU A 78 -0.29 2.87 12.43
N ILE A 79 -1.47 2.78 13.05
CA ILE A 79 -2.73 2.52 12.34
C ILE A 79 -3.54 3.80 12.45
N GLY A 80 -3.79 4.45 11.34
CA GLY A 80 -4.56 5.69 11.36
C GLY A 80 -4.94 6.14 9.95
N ASN A 81 -5.80 7.16 9.90
CA ASN A 81 -6.24 7.71 8.63
C ASN A 81 -5.14 8.46 7.89
N HIS A 82 -4.10 8.93 8.58
CA HIS A 82 -2.96 9.60 7.98
C HIS A 82 -1.69 9.31 8.76
N VAL A 83 -0.60 9.09 8.06
CA VAL A 83 0.71 8.74 8.61
C VAL A 83 1.82 9.41 7.80
N ALA A 84 2.95 9.71 8.44
CA ALA A 84 4.15 10.13 7.75
C ALA A 84 4.90 8.92 7.21
N ALA A 85 5.35 8.96 5.97
CA ALA A 85 6.05 7.87 5.29
C ALA A 85 7.26 8.37 4.51
N LEU A 86 8.32 7.58 4.47
CA LEU A 86 9.45 7.82 3.56
C LEU A 86 9.00 7.63 2.11
N TYR A 87 9.44 8.51 1.23
CA TYR A 87 9.23 8.37 -0.21
C TYR A 87 10.57 8.34 -0.96
N ASP A 88 10.57 7.76 -2.16
CA ASP A 88 11.77 7.74 -3.00
C ASP A 88 11.88 9.05 -3.78
N THR A 89 12.88 9.84 -3.45
CA THR A 89 13.15 11.13 -4.09
C THR A 89 13.51 10.99 -5.57
N ALA A 90 13.94 9.82 -6.03
CA ALA A 90 14.20 9.54 -7.43
C ALA A 90 12.91 9.55 -8.29
N ASP A 91 11.75 9.32 -7.67
CA ASP A 91 10.45 9.39 -8.36
C ASP A 91 9.84 10.81 -8.34
N GLY A 92 10.59 11.80 -7.87
CA GLY A 92 10.16 13.20 -7.73
C GLY A 92 9.58 13.54 -6.37
N THR A 93 9.04 14.73 -6.24
CA THR A 93 8.43 15.23 -5.00
C THR A 93 6.94 14.91 -4.99
N PRO A 94 6.42 14.22 -3.96
CA PRO A 94 5.00 13.95 -3.84
C PRO A 94 4.15 15.22 -3.78
N ALA A 95 3.08 15.27 -4.57
CA ALA A 95 2.11 16.36 -4.56
C ALA A 95 0.75 15.89 -4.01
N PHE A 96 -0.03 16.83 -3.47
CA PHE A 96 -1.35 16.56 -2.92
C PHE A 96 -2.23 15.78 -3.90
N GLY A 97 -2.87 14.72 -3.41
CA GLY A 97 -3.79 13.88 -4.19
C GLY A 97 -3.08 12.82 -5.05
N GLU A 98 -1.75 12.84 -5.17
CA GLU A 98 -1.03 11.79 -5.90
C GLU A 98 -1.13 10.43 -5.22
N SER A 99 -1.05 9.39 -6.04
CA SER A 99 -1.03 8.00 -5.60
C SER A 99 0.40 7.50 -5.48
N TRP A 100 0.73 7.01 -4.31
CA TRP A 100 2.03 6.43 -3.99
C TRP A 100 1.83 5.07 -3.32
N GLY A 101 2.80 4.20 -3.39
CA GLY A 101 2.71 2.87 -2.77
C GLY A 101 4.06 2.30 -2.41
N PRO A 102 4.09 1.16 -1.73
CA PRO A 102 5.32 0.53 -1.32
C PRO A 102 6.23 0.23 -2.51
N ARG A 103 7.51 0.56 -2.38
CA ARG A 103 8.54 0.18 -3.34
C ARG A 103 9.18 -1.13 -2.92
N ASP A 104 9.29 -2.05 -3.87
CA ASP A 104 9.94 -3.34 -3.63
C ASP A 104 11.37 -3.19 -3.11
N ALA A 105 11.74 -4.04 -2.15
CA ALA A 105 13.06 -4.12 -1.53
C ALA A 105 13.58 -2.81 -0.91
N THR A 106 12.71 -1.84 -0.63
CA THR A 106 13.09 -0.58 0.05
C THR A 106 12.10 -0.23 1.16
N TRP A 107 12.47 0.70 2.03
CA TRP A 107 11.61 1.23 3.09
C TRP A 107 10.79 2.45 2.65
N LYS A 108 10.62 2.67 1.34
CA LYS A 108 10.10 3.90 0.76
C LYS A 108 8.85 3.67 -0.07
N LEU A 109 8.05 4.71 -0.21
CA LEU A 109 6.98 4.78 -1.20
C LEU A 109 7.56 5.10 -2.59
N LYS A 110 6.91 4.57 -3.62
CA LYS A 110 7.15 4.82 -5.04
C LYS A 110 5.92 5.50 -5.63
N LYS A 111 6.14 6.46 -6.55
CA LYS A 111 5.08 7.12 -7.29
C LYS A 111 4.31 6.13 -8.18
N ASN A 112 3.01 6.35 -8.32
CA ASN A 112 2.10 5.59 -9.19
C ASN A 112 1.98 4.09 -8.87
N THR A 113 2.28 3.66 -7.66
CA THR A 113 2.14 2.24 -7.26
C THR A 113 0.90 1.94 -6.41
N GLY A 114 0.22 2.94 -5.91
CA GLY A 114 -1.02 2.79 -5.15
C GLY A 114 -0.88 2.28 -3.72
N GLY A 115 -1.98 2.31 -3.00
CA GLY A 115 -2.06 1.94 -1.59
C GLY A 115 -2.08 3.13 -0.64
N TYR A 116 -1.54 4.26 -1.05
CA TYR A 116 -1.54 5.51 -0.29
C TYR A 116 -1.85 6.70 -1.19
N ARG A 117 -2.50 7.70 -0.60
CA ARG A 117 -2.74 9.00 -1.23
C ARG A 117 -2.07 10.11 -0.43
N VAL A 118 -1.38 11.00 -1.12
CA VAL A 118 -0.69 12.13 -0.52
C VAL A 118 -1.69 13.17 -0.01
N LEU A 119 -1.52 13.63 1.23
CA LEU A 119 -2.41 14.58 1.89
C LEU A 119 -1.84 15.99 2.01
N GLY A 120 -0.55 16.18 1.74
CA GLY A 120 0.09 17.47 1.92
C GLY A 120 1.43 17.60 1.21
N ASN A 121 2.11 18.70 1.47
CA ASN A 121 3.44 18.90 0.93
C ASN A 121 4.46 17.96 1.55
N ALA A 122 5.36 17.46 0.74
CA ALA A 122 6.46 16.62 1.20
C ALA A 122 7.55 17.46 1.90
N ASP A 123 8.11 16.90 2.96
CA ASP A 123 9.38 17.37 3.52
C ASP A 123 10.53 16.84 2.65
N THR A 124 11.00 17.65 1.74
CA THR A 124 12.05 17.27 0.79
C THR A 124 13.43 17.10 1.45
N THR A 125 13.64 17.71 2.62
CA THR A 125 14.90 17.58 3.36
C THR A 125 15.04 16.18 3.95
N ASN A 126 13.97 15.66 4.53
CA ASN A 126 13.97 14.37 5.19
C ASN A 126 13.39 13.24 4.32
N GLY A 127 12.89 13.55 3.12
CA GLY A 127 12.26 12.58 2.23
C GLY A 127 10.98 11.98 2.80
N VAL A 128 10.18 12.77 3.52
CA VAL A 128 8.97 12.33 4.22
C VAL A 128 7.74 13.04 3.67
N VAL A 129 6.64 12.31 3.56
CA VAL A 129 5.35 12.85 3.13
C VAL A 129 4.22 12.29 3.99
N VAL A 130 3.19 13.09 4.24
CA VAL A 130 1.98 12.62 4.92
C VAL A 130 1.04 11.99 3.91
N VAL A 131 0.64 10.77 4.19
CA VAL A 131 -0.24 9.96 3.34
C VAL A 131 -1.40 9.37 4.13
N VAL A 132 -2.48 9.05 3.42
CA VAL A 132 -3.57 8.22 3.93
C VAL A 132 -3.55 6.88 3.23
N SER A 133 -3.74 5.80 3.98
CA SER A 133 -3.93 4.47 3.39
C SER A 133 -5.26 4.44 2.64
N VAL A 134 -5.21 4.02 1.38
CA VAL A 134 -6.40 3.77 0.56
C VAL A 134 -6.55 2.26 0.46
N PRO A 135 -7.59 1.66 1.05
CA PRO A 135 -7.84 0.24 0.91
C PRO A 135 -8.01 -0.10 -0.57
N MET A 136 -7.11 -0.89 -1.12
CA MET A 136 -7.28 -1.45 -2.45
C MET A 136 -8.10 -2.73 -2.34
N MET A 137 -9.41 -2.60 -2.39
CA MET A 137 -10.31 -3.75 -2.52
C MET A 137 -10.43 -4.21 -3.98
N GLY A 138 -9.91 -3.44 -4.92
CA GLY A 138 -9.91 -3.70 -6.35
C GLY A 138 -9.33 -2.53 -7.13
N PHE A 139 -9.13 -2.74 -8.41
CA PHE A 139 -8.66 -1.71 -9.34
C PHE A 139 -9.33 -1.87 -10.71
N PHE A 140 -9.35 -0.79 -11.47
CA PHE A 140 -9.67 -0.81 -12.88
C PHE A 140 -8.38 -0.86 -13.69
N GLY A 141 -8.40 -1.54 -14.80
CA GLY A 141 -7.25 -1.66 -15.66
C GLY A 141 -7.62 -2.05 -17.08
N LYS A 142 -6.61 -2.32 -17.89
CA LYS A 142 -6.75 -2.75 -19.27
C LYS A 142 -5.92 -4.01 -19.50
N THR A 143 -6.48 -4.98 -20.19
CA THR A 143 -5.75 -6.20 -20.53
C THR A 143 -4.65 -5.91 -21.54
N ASP A 144 -3.41 -6.31 -21.27
CA ASP A 144 -2.27 -6.12 -22.18
C ASP A 144 -2.33 -7.09 -23.36
N ALA A 145 -2.83 -8.29 -23.11
CA ALA A 145 -3.04 -9.33 -24.11
C ALA A 145 -4.42 -10.00 -23.91
N ALA A 146 -4.80 -10.89 -24.80
CA ALA A 146 -5.99 -11.71 -24.61
C ALA A 146 -5.86 -12.51 -23.29
N HIS A 147 -6.91 -12.47 -22.48
CA HIS A 147 -6.91 -13.07 -21.15
C HIS A 147 -8.01 -14.13 -21.08
N ASN A 148 -7.62 -15.37 -21.23
CA ASN A 148 -8.57 -16.49 -21.23
C ASN A 148 -9.16 -16.75 -19.84
N LYS A 149 -10.39 -17.23 -19.80
CA LYS A 149 -11.02 -17.68 -18.55
C LYS A 149 -10.17 -18.75 -17.86
N SER A 150 -10.10 -18.67 -16.55
CA SER A 150 -9.32 -19.61 -15.70
C SER A 150 -7.81 -19.62 -15.98
N ALA A 151 -7.29 -18.53 -16.53
CA ALA A 151 -5.86 -18.34 -16.76
C ALA A 151 -5.36 -17.07 -16.07
N ASP A 152 -4.05 -17.01 -15.84
CA ASP A 152 -3.38 -15.78 -15.40
C ASP A 152 -3.10 -14.89 -16.61
N GLY A 153 -3.10 -13.59 -16.37
CA GLY A 153 -2.74 -12.60 -17.38
C GLY A 153 -2.23 -11.33 -16.74
N THR A 154 -1.82 -10.39 -17.60
CA THR A 154 -1.34 -9.07 -17.18
C THR A 154 -2.40 -8.01 -17.46
N VAL A 155 -2.61 -7.15 -16.47
CA VAL A 155 -3.52 -6.02 -16.54
C VAL A 155 -2.76 -4.74 -16.19
N SER A 156 -2.77 -3.77 -17.11
CA SER A 156 -2.28 -2.41 -16.84
C SER A 156 -3.27 -1.67 -15.96
N ILE A 157 -2.82 -1.16 -14.82
CA ILE A 157 -3.70 -0.52 -13.83
C ILE A 157 -4.00 0.92 -14.23
N TYR A 158 -5.26 1.33 -14.10
CA TYR A 158 -5.68 2.71 -14.26
C TYR A 158 -5.90 3.40 -12.91
N TRP A 159 -5.38 4.61 -12.82
CA TRP A 159 -5.61 5.53 -11.71
C TRP A 159 -6.45 6.70 -12.22
N GLY A 160 -7.75 6.51 -12.35
CA GLY A 160 -8.65 7.54 -12.81
C GLY A 160 -10.00 6.97 -13.21
N THR A 161 -10.99 7.84 -13.37
CA THR A 161 -12.38 7.46 -13.69
C THR A 161 -12.65 7.42 -15.19
N ASP A 162 -11.71 7.83 -16.01
CA ASP A 162 -11.92 8.11 -17.44
C ASP A 162 -11.10 7.25 -18.41
N GLY A 163 -10.48 6.18 -17.91
CA GLY A 163 -9.70 5.28 -18.76
C GLY A 163 -8.40 5.88 -19.29
N GLY A 164 -7.87 6.90 -18.64
CA GLY A 164 -6.59 7.52 -18.96
C GLY A 164 -5.44 6.51 -18.92
N THR A 165 -4.57 6.58 -19.92
CA THR A 165 -3.53 5.58 -20.23
C THR A 165 -2.26 5.71 -19.38
N ASP A 166 -2.30 6.39 -18.25
CA ASP A 166 -1.10 6.88 -17.57
C ASP A 166 -0.50 5.93 -16.53
N THR A 167 -0.67 4.64 -16.66
CA THR A 167 0.02 3.76 -15.74
C THR A 167 1.10 2.94 -16.41
N THR A 168 2.30 3.12 -15.92
CA THR A 168 3.43 2.22 -16.16
C THR A 168 3.40 1.00 -15.25
N VAL A 169 2.29 0.77 -14.54
CA VAL A 169 2.17 -0.30 -13.55
C VAL A 169 1.31 -1.41 -14.11
N ASN A 170 1.94 -2.53 -14.38
CA ASN A 170 1.29 -3.74 -14.80
C ASN A 170 1.16 -4.70 -13.62
N MET A 171 -0.06 -5.17 -13.38
CA MET A 171 -0.30 -6.26 -12.45
C MET A 171 -0.19 -7.57 -13.22
N THR A 172 0.84 -8.34 -12.91
CA THR A 172 1.02 -9.70 -13.43
C THR A 172 0.24 -10.70 -12.58
N SER A 173 -0.08 -11.86 -13.15
CA SER A 173 -0.77 -12.94 -12.42
C SER A 173 -2.17 -12.58 -11.91
N VAL A 174 -2.89 -11.75 -12.65
CA VAL A 174 -4.32 -11.55 -12.42
C VAL A 174 -5.08 -12.76 -12.95
N TYR A 175 -5.78 -13.48 -12.08
CA TYR A 175 -6.54 -14.65 -12.47
C TYR A 175 -7.89 -14.27 -13.05
N ASN A 176 -8.27 -14.80 -14.21
CA ASN A 176 -9.51 -14.44 -14.86
C ASN A 176 -10.68 -15.34 -14.44
N LEU A 177 -11.57 -14.82 -13.63
CA LEU A 177 -12.81 -15.47 -13.22
C LEU A 177 -14.00 -15.17 -14.14
N PHE A 178 -13.91 -14.12 -14.96
CA PHE A 178 -15.06 -13.62 -15.71
C PHE A 178 -15.34 -14.44 -16.98
N GLY A 179 -14.42 -14.47 -17.91
CA GLY A 179 -14.59 -15.06 -19.22
C GLY A 179 -13.42 -14.73 -20.14
N ASN A 180 -13.46 -15.19 -21.38
CA ASN A 180 -12.42 -14.81 -22.35
C ASN A 180 -12.53 -13.32 -22.66
N VAL A 181 -11.44 -12.58 -22.45
CA VAL A 181 -11.35 -11.14 -22.66
C VAL A 181 -10.27 -10.87 -23.70
N SER A 182 -10.58 -10.06 -24.70
CA SER A 182 -9.61 -9.66 -25.72
C SER A 182 -8.57 -8.68 -25.15
N SER A 183 -7.44 -8.53 -25.83
CA SER A 183 -6.45 -7.52 -25.52
C SER A 183 -7.06 -6.11 -25.59
N GLY A 184 -6.58 -5.21 -24.76
CA GLY A 184 -6.96 -3.81 -24.74
C GLY A 184 -8.36 -3.49 -24.19
N LYS A 185 -9.01 -4.45 -23.53
CA LYS A 185 -10.33 -4.23 -22.89
C LYS A 185 -10.18 -3.69 -21.48
N ASN A 186 -11.06 -2.75 -21.12
CA ASN A 186 -11.18 -2.28 -19.76
C ASN A 186 -11.75 -3.38 -18.87
N VAL A 187 -11.15 -3.54 -17.70
CA VAL A 187 -11.50 -4.61 -16.77
C VAL A 187 -11.52 -4.10 -15.34
N ARG A 188 -12.32 -4.76 -14.52
CA ARG A 188 -12.30 -4.60 -13.08
C ARG A 188 -11.64 -5.83 -12.46
N CYS A 189 -10.66 -5.58 -11.61
CA CYS A 189 -9.97 -6.61 -10.85
C CYS A 189 -10.26 -6.41 -9.37
N GLU A 190 -10.56 -7.49 -8.67
CA GLU A 190 -10.86 -7.47 -7.23
C GLU A 190 -9.89 -8.37 -6.48
N TRP A 191 -9.54 -7.94 -5.28
CA TRP A 191 -8.72 -8.73 -4.39
C TRP A 191 -9.51 -9.94 -3.87
N GLN A 192 -8.96 -11.13 -4.04
CA GLN A 192 -9.60 -12.40 -3.66
C GLN A 192 -8.91 -13.07 -2.46
N GLY A 193 -7.93 -12.44 -1.87
CA GLY A 193 -7.09 -13.07 -0.87
C GLY A 193 -5.93 -13.85 -1.48
N ASP A 194 -5.19 -14.56 -0.64
CA ASP A 194 -4.10 -15.40 -1.09
C ASP A 194 -4.66 -16.76 -1.57
N MET A 195 -4.91 -16.86 -2.87
CA MET A 195 -5.25 -18.11 -3.53
C MET A 195 -4.05 -18.59 -4.34
N ASP A 196 -3.17 -19.37 -3.75
CA ASP A 196 -1.96 -19.92 -4.40
C ASP A 196 -1.06 -18.83 -5.04
N GLY A 197 -0.85 -17.71 -4.33
CA GLY A 197 -0.08 -16.58 -4.82
C GLY A 197 -0.83 -15.65 -5.79
N LYS A 198 -2.11 -15.91 -6.04
CA LYS A 198 -2.97 -15.10 -6.92
C LYS A 198 -3.84 -14.20 -6.07
N GLN A 199 -3.51 -12.95 -6.03
CA GLN A 199 -4.15 -12.00 -5.12
C GLN A 199 -5.32 -11.26 -5.74
N PHE A 200 -5.29 -11.07 -7.05
CA PHE A 200 -6.35 -10.38 -7.77
C PHE A 200 -6.96 -11.27 -8.84
N ALA A 201 -8.27 -11.15 -8.97
CA ALA A 201 -9.01 -11.77 -10.04
C ALA A 201 -9.73 -10.73 -10.88
N LEU A 202 -9.74 -10.93 -12.18
CA LEU A 202 -10.57 -10.20 -13.12
C LEU A 202 -12.01 -10.67 -12.95
N THR A 203 -12.88 -9.75 -12.52
CA THR A 203 -14.28 -10.05 -12.16
C THR A 203 -15.29 -9.43 -13.11
N ALA A 204 -14.90 -8.44 -13.91
CA ALA A 204 -15.71 -7.84 -14.95
C ALA A 204 -14.85 -7.32 -16.09
N ALA A 205 -15.40 -7.29 -17.28
CA ALA A 205 -14.78 -6.74 -18.48
C ALA A 205 -15.79 -5.98 -19.30
N GLU A 206 -15.30 -4.96 -20.02
CA GLU A 206 -16.06 -4.26 -21.06
C GLU A 206 -16.38 -5.23 -22.23
N CYS A 207 -17.62 -5.19 -22.67
CA CYS A 207 -18.11 -5.99 -23.82
C CYS A 207 -17.54 -5.51 -25.16
#